data_83b2b605867c2bef72fe081719f2bd22
#
_entry.id   83b2b605867c2bef72fe081719f2bd22
#
_cell.length_a   1.000
_cell.length_b   1.000
_cell.length_c   1.000
_cell.angle_alpha   90.00
_cell.angle_beta   90.00
_cell.angle_gamma   90.00
#
_symmetry.space_group_name_H-M   'P 1'
#
loop_
_entity.id
_entity.type
_entity.pdbx_description
1 polymer ?
#
loop_
_entity_poly.entity_id
_entity_poly.type
_entity_poly.pdbx_seq_one_letter_code
_entity_poly.pdbx_strand_id
1 'polypeptide(L)'
;KFTSFLIQKDFDSGKIIQEISDLSVDKNFLSYESYLKKADLIFMDAPKNGTFEIKFLKKLSNLKFENRNRLLIIDDIRVPEMFEAWRAIDSPKLDATTFGHWSGTGIVDISNGLNLK
;
A
#
# COMPACT_ATOMS: atom_id res chain seq x y z
N LYS A 1 9.37 -15.43 11.68
CA LYS A 1 10.55 -14.57 11.94
C LYS A 1 11.10 -14.06 10.62
N PHE A 2 10.65 -12.89 10.20
CA PHE A 2 11.13 -12.22 8.96
C PHE A 2 12.50 -11.54 9.12
N THR A 3 13.18 -11.75 10.24
CA THR A 3 14.39 -11.04 10.61
C THR A 3 15.69 -11.73 10.17
N SER A 4 15.63 -12.84 9.44
CA SER A 4 16.83 -13.56 9.03
C SER A 4 17.70 -12.80 8.02
N PHE A 5 17.12 -11.84 7.29
CA PHE A 5 17.83 -11.01 6.30
C PHE A 5 18.10 -9.59 6.78
N LEU A 6 17.46 -9.15 7.87
CA LEU A 6 17.62 -7.84 8.45
C LEU A 6 18.51 -7.94 9.68
N ILE A 7 19.52 -7.11 9.74
CA ILE A 7 20.43 -7.03 10.87
C ILE A 7 20.25 -5.70 11.61
N GLN A 8 20.64 -5.64 12.88
CA GLN A 8 20.48 -4.45 13.72
C GLN A 8 21.06 -3.19 13.05
N LYS A 9 22.17 -3.33 12.34
CA LYS A 9 22.82 -2.22 11.60
C LYS A 9 21.89 -1.56 10.56
N ASP A 10 20.95 -2.30 9.97
CA ASP A 10 20.03 -1.73 8.97
C ASP A 10 19.05 -0.76 9.64
N PHE A 11 18.63 -1.06 10.86
CA PHE A 11 17.78 -0.17 11.67
C PHE A 11 18.59 1.01 12.23
N ASP A 12 19.77 0.75 12.78
CA ASP A 12 20.64 1.80 13.37
C ASP A 12 21.10 2.82 12.32
N SER A 13 21.25 2.40 11.07
CA SER A 13 21.62 3.29 9.96
C SER A 13 20.46 4.15 9.44
N GLY A 14 19.25 3.93 9.92
CA GLY A 14 18.04 4.60 9.43
C GLY A 14 17.59 4.16 8.04
N LYS A 15 18.18 3.10 7.46
CA LYS A 15 17.72 2.51 6.19
C LYS A 15 16.35 1.85 6.34
N ILE A 16 16.07 1.30 7.53
CA ILE A 16 14.82 0.68 7.88
C ILE A 16 14.26 1.38 9.11
N ILE A 17 13.02 1.84 8.99
CA ILE A 17 12.25 2.38 10.10
C ILE A 17 11.05 1.46 10.30
N GLN A 18 10.88 0.94 11.51
CA GLN A 18 9.76 0.09 11.87
C GLN A 18 8.92 0.77 12.94
N GLU A 19 7.64 0.93 12.67
CA GLU A 19 6.69 1.53 13.60
C GLU A 19 5.39 0.73 13.62
N ILE A 20 4.71 0.70 14.74
CA ILE A 20 3.41 0.05 14.91
C ILE A 20 2.34 1.14 14.92
N SER A 21 1.49 1.15 13.87
CA SER A 21 0.43 2.15 13.74
C SER A 21 -0.70 1.63 12.87
N ASP A 22 -1.93 1.86 13.27
CA ASP A 22 -3.11 1.57 12.45
C ASP A 22 -3.43 2.78 11.55
N LEU A 23 -3.10 2.67 10.27
CA LEU A 23 -3.30 3.71 9.27
C LEU A 23 -4.78 3.86 8.82
N SER A 24 -5.69 3.01 9.30
CA SER A 24 -7.13 3.25 9.10
C SER A 24 -7.67 4.37 9.99
N VAL A 25 -6.95 4.70 11.05
CA VAL A 25 -7.26 5.80 11.97
C VAL A 25 -6.73 7.12 11.43
N ASP A 26 -7.58 8.15 11.35
CA ASP A 26 -7.25 9.44 10.71
C ASP A 26 -6.01 10.10 11.31
N LYS A 27 -5.93 10.16 12.63
CA LYS A 27 -4.78 10.77 13.33
C LYS A 27 -3.47 10.07 12.98
N ASN A 28 -3.48 8.74 12.94
CA ASN A 28 -2.31 7.96 12.60
C ASN A 28 -1.91 8.18 11.14
N PHE A 29 -2.88 8.12 10.23
CA PHE A 29 -2.63 8.35 8.81
C PHE A 29 -1.98 9.71 8.56
N LEU A 30 -2.51 10.78 9.18
CA LEU A 30 -1.94 12.13 9.07
C LEU A 30 -0.48 12.20 9.52
N SER A 31 -0.11 11.45 10.56
CA SER A 31 1.27 11.39 11.06
C SER A 31 2.24 10.80 10.03
N TYR A 32 1.76 9.94 9.11
CA TYR A 32 2.58 9.30 8.07
C TYR A 32 2.38 9.88 6.67
N GLU A 33 1.53 10.88 6.52
CA GLU A 33 1.21 11.48 5.22
C GLU A 33 2.45 11.94 4.45
N SER A 34 3.43 12.53 5.15
CA SER A 34 4.66 13.00 4.52
C SER A 34 5.53 11.86 3.96
N TYR A 35 5.55 10.71 4.64
CA TYR A 35 6.24 9.52 4.15
C TYR A 35 5.53 8.94 2.92
N LEU A 36 4.20 8.81 2.97
CA LEU A 36 3.40 8.32 1.85
C LEU A 36 3.57 9.21 0.61
N LYS A 37 3.59 10.53 0.78
CA LYS A 37 3.81 11.48 -0.33
C LYS A 37 5.20 11.39 -0.96
N LYS A 38 6.21 11.00 -0.20
CA LYS A 38 7.59 10.85 -0.67
C LYS A 38 7.90 9.47 -1.22
N ALA A 39 7.10 8.46 -0.89
CA ALA A 39 7.35 7.09 -1.32
C ALA A 39 7.24 6.95 -2.84
N ASP A 40 8.19 6.26 -3.45
CA ASP A 40 8.13 5.85 -4.85
C ASP A 40 7.35 4.53 -5.01
N LEU A 41 7.34 3.73 -3.95
CA LEU A 41 6.63 2.47 -3.86
C LEU A 41 5.91 2.39 -2.52
N ILE A 42 4.61 2.08 -2.57
CA ILE A 42 3.82 1.72 -1.39
C ILE A 42 3.45 0.25 -1.55
N PHE A 43 3.79 -0.58 -0.57
CA PHE A 43 3.39 -1.98 -0.53
C PHE A 43 2.36 -2.18 0.57
N MET A 44 1.16 -2.60 0.19
CA MET A 44 0.05 -2.85 1.10
C MET A 44 -0.14 -4.36 1.27
N ASP A 45 0.37 -4.89 2.37
CA ASP A 45 0.15 -6.24 2.88
C ASP A 45 -0.58 -6.10 4.23
N ALA A 46 -1.87 -5.79 4.15
CA ALA A 46 -2.72 -5.37 5.26
C ALA A 46 -3.53 -6.56 5.84
N PRO A 47 -4.43 -6.35 6.81
CA PRO A 47 -5.20 -7.41 7.46
C PRO A 47 -6.06 -8.28 6.53
N LYS A 48 -6.32 -7.82 5.30
CA LYS A 48 -7.14 -8.53 4.28
C LYS A 48 -8.59 -8.77 4.74
N ASN A 49 -9.15 -7.77 5.40
CA ASN A 49 -10.53 -7.78 5.87
C ASN A 49 -11.46 -6.86 5.05
N GLY A 50 -10.94 -6.22 4.01
CA GLY A 50 -11.64 -5.29 3.14
C GLY A 50 -11.93 -3.93 3.77
N THR A 51 -12.14 -3.87 5.07
CA THR A 51 -12.51 -2.63 5.77
C THR A 51 -11.30 -1.69 5.93
N PHE A 52 -10.18 -2.23 6.36
CA PHE A 52 -8.93 -1.47 6.49
C PHE A 52 -8.50 -0.96 5.11
N GLU A 53 -8.48 -1.85 4.12
CA GLU A 53 -7.99 -1.56 2.78
C GLU A 53 -8.82 -0.45 2.11
N ILE A 54 -10.15 -0.54 2.19
CA ILE A 54 -11.03 0.50 1.63
C ILE A 54 -10.80 1.84 2.33
N LYS A 55 -10.69 1.87 3.66
CA LYS A 55 -10.41 3.10 4.41
C LYS A 55 -9.05 3.69 4.03
N PHE A 56 -8.02 2.85 3.97
CA PHE A 56 -6.68 3.28 3.60
C PHE A 56 -6.64 3.83 2.17
N LEU A 57 -7.23 3.12 1.19
CA LEU A 57 -7.31 3.58 -0.19
C LEU A 57 -8.05 4.91 -0.33
N LYS A 58 -9.17 5.09 0.40
CA LYS A 58 -9.88 6.38 0.43
C LYS A 58 -9.02 7.52 0.95
N LYS A 59 -8.25 7.28 2.00
CA LYS A 59 -7.32 8.30 2.52
C LYS A 59 -6.20 8.58 1.52
N LEU A 60 -5.64 7.53 0.93
CA LEU A 60 -4.57 7.65 -0.06
C LEU A 60 -5.04 8.42 -1.31
N SER A 61 -6.29 8.21 -1.76
CA SER A 61 -6.87 8.93 -2.90
C SER A 61 -7.05 10.43 -2.66
N ASN A 62 -7.12 10.87 -1.41
CA ASN A 62 -7.20 12.28 -1.05
C ASN A 62 -5.82 12.96 -0.96
N LEU A 63 -4.73 12.20 -1.03
CA LEU A 63 -3.40 12.78 -1.00
C LEU A 63 -3.06 13.42 -2.35
N LYS A 64 -2.53 14.64 -2.27
CA LYS A 64 -1.93 15.28 -3.45
C LYS A 64 -0.48 14.82 -3.56
N PHE A 65 -0.20 14.05 -4.59
CA PHE A 65 1.14 13.60 -4.92
C PHE A 65 1.80 14.55 -5.93
N GLU A 66 3.11 14.72 -5.79
CA GLU A 66 3.91 15.31 -6.86
C GLU A 66 3.92 14.37 -8.07
N ASN A 67 3.89 14.93 -9.27
CA ASN A 67 3.92 14.15 -10.51
C ASN A 67 5.29 13.48 -10.68
N ARG A 68 5.36 12.20 -10.39
CA ARG A 68 6.52 11.33 -10.59
C ARG A 68 6.07 9.87 -10.62
N ASN A 69 6.91 9.00 -11.18
CA ASN A 69 6.62 7.57 -11.21
C ASN A 69 6.44 7.03 -9.80
N ARG A 70 5.29 6.42 -9.56
CA ARG A 70 4.92 5.88 -8.25
C ARG A 70 3.98 4.70 -8.41
N LEU A 71 4.25 3.65 -7.66
CA LEU A 71 3.46 2.43 -7.66
C LEU A 71 2.87 2.14 -6.28
N LEU A 72 1.65 1.60 -6.30
CA LEU A 72 1.04 0.92 -5.17
C LEU A 72 0.95 -0.57 -5.52
N ILE A 73 1.59 -1.41 -4.72
CA ILE A 73 1.47 -2.87 -4.82
C ILE A 73 0.55 -3.34 -3.71
N ILE A 74 -0.42 -4.17 -4.07
CA ILE A 74 -1.42 -4.72 -3.16
C ILE A 74 -1.31 -6.23 -3.16
N ASP A 75 -1.09 -6.80 -1.98
CA ASP A 75 -1.05 -8.25 -1.81
C ASP A 75 -2.46 -8.85 -1.68
N ASP A 76 -2.59 -10.10 -2.08
CA ASP A 76 -3.79 -10.92 -1.90
C ASP A 76 -5.09 -10.37 -2.53
N ILE A 77 -5.01 -9.73 -3.68
CA ILE A 77 -6.16 -9.13 -4.38
C ILE A 77 -7.25 -10.15 -4.81
N ARG A 78 -6.94 -11.45 -4.75
CA ARG A 78 -7.85 -12.56 -5.09
C ARG A 78 -8.54 -13.16 -3.88
N VAL A 79 -8.21 -12.74 -2.67
CA VAL A 79 -8.96 -13.10 -1.46
C VAL A 79 -10.32 -12.41 -1.51
N PRO A 80 -11.43 -13.11 -1.24
CA PRO A 80 -12.78 -12.56 -1.39
C PRO A 80 -13.01 -11.23 -0.69
N GLU A 81 -12.47 -11.05 0.50
CA GLU A 81 -12.56 -9.85 1.31
C GLU A 81 -11.89 -8.64 0.64
N MET A 82 -10.95 -8.88 -0.27
CA MET A 82 -10.21 -7.85 -1.00
C MET A 82 -10.88 -7.43 -2.32
N PHE A 83 -11.89 -8.17 -2.81
CA PHE A 83 -12.48 -7.91 -4.13
C PHE A 83 -13.05 -6.50 -4.25
N GLU A 84 -13.75 -6.03 -3.21
CA GLU A 84 -14.34 -4.69 -3.24
C GLU A 84 -13.25 -3.62 -3.30
N ALA A 85 -12.22 -3.74 -2.46
CA ALA A 85 -11.08 -2.82 -2.44
C ALA A 85 -10.37 -2.79 -3.79
N TRP A 86 -10.06 -3.95 -4.38
CA TRP A 86 -9.43 -4.05 -5.69
C TRP A 86 -10.27 -3.47 -6.81
N ARG A 87 -11.57 -3.76 -6.83
CA ARG A 87 -12.50 -3.26 -7.85
C ARG A 87 -12.73 -1.76 -7.75
N ALA A 88 -12.67 -1.19 -6.55
CA ALA A 88 -12.85 0.25 -6.34
C ALA A 88 -11.75 1.10 -6.99
N ILE A 89 -10.58 0.54 -7.23
CA ILE A 89 -9.46 1.26 -7.86
C ILE A 89 -9.76 1.50 -9.34
N ASP A 90 -9.73 2.77 -9.76
CA ASP A 90 -9.94 3.22 -11.14
C ASP A 90 -8.65 3.70 -11.82
N SER A 91 -7.57 3.90 -11.07
CA SER A 91 -6.24 4.15 -11.61
C SER A 91 -5.78 2.99 -12.50
N PRO A 92 -4.87 3.23 -13.47
CA PRO A 92 -4.28 2.16 -14.26
C PRO A 92 -3.72 1.06 -13.37
N LYS A 93 -4.13 -0.17 -13.60
CA LYS A 93 -3.76 -1.29 -12.73
C LYS A 93 -3.58 -2.58 -13.50
N LEU A 94 -2.71 -3.44 -12.97
CA LEU A 94 -2.40 -4.76 -13.50
C LEU A 94 -2.61 -5.81 -12.40
N ASP A 95 -3.35 -6.86 -12.72
CA ASP A 95 -3.39 -8.08 -11.93
C ASP A 95 -2.21 -8.97 -12.34
N ALA A 96 -1.20 -9.04 -11.50
CA ALA A 96 0.01 -9.80 -11.72
C ALA A 96 -0.02 -11.21 -11.10
N THR A 97 -1.20 -11.73 -10.77
CA THR A 97 -1.38 -13.04 -10.11
C THR A 97 -0.66 -14.17 -10.83
N THR A 98 -0.65 -14.16 -12.17
CA THR A 98 0.03 -15.19 -12.98
C THR A 98 1.55 -15.25 -12.72
N PHE A 99 2.14 -14.14 -12.32
CA PHE A 99 3.59 -14.01 -12.05
C PHE A 99 3.93 -14.12 -10.57
N GLY A 100 2.94 -14.15 -9.71
CA GLY A 100 3.09 -14.19 -8.26
C GLY A 100 2.56 -15.47 -7.65
N HIS A 101 1.66 -15.35 -6.70
CA HIS A 101 1.05 -16.46 -5.97
C HIS A 101 -0.48 -16.46 -6.16
N TRP A 102 -1.12 -17.59 -5.83
CA TRP A 102 -2.55 -17.82 -6.10
C TRP A 102 -3.51 -16.81 -5.49
N SER A 103 -3.17 -16.21 -4.35
CA SER A 103 -3.98 -15.18 -3.69
C SER A 103 -3.87 -13.80 -4.35
N GLY A 104 -2.93 -13.65 -5.26
CA GLY A 104 -2.86 -12.55 -6.19
C GLY A 104 -2.04 -11.36 -5.74
N THR A 105 -1.46 -10.67 -6.73
CA THR A 105 -0.73 -9.43 -6.53
C THR A 105 -1.24 -8.39 -7.52
N GLY A 106 -1.66 -7.24 -7.01
CA GLY A 106 -2.08 -6.10 -7.81
C GLY A 106 -0.99 -5.03 -7.88
N ILE A 107 -0.79 -4.45 -9.06
CA ILE A 107 0.10 -3.32 -9.28
C ILE A 107 -0.74 -2.16 -9.80
N VAL A 108 -0.66 -1.01 -9.17
CA VAL A 108 -1.42 0.19 -9.51
C VAL A 108 -0.47 1.34 -9.79
N ASP A 109 -0.63 2.00 -10.92
CA ASP A 109 0.07 3.25 -11.20
C ASP A 109 -0.65 4.41 -10.49
N ILE A 110 0.04 5.02 -9.54
CA ILE A 110 -0.45 6.17 -8.79
C ILE A 110 0.44 7.41 -9.00
N SER A 111 1.14 7.48 -10.13
CA SER A 111 2.02 8.61 -10.47
C SER A 111 1.28 9.94 -10.47
N ASN A 112 0.01 9.94 -10.86
CA ASN A 112 -0.89 11.10 -10.86
C ASN A 112 -1.93 11.07 -9.73
N GLY A 113 -1.67 10.30 -8.69
CA GLY A 113 -2.60 10.06 -7.60
C GLY A 113 -3.42 8.78 -7.77
N LEU A 114 -4.12 8.38 -6.71
CA LEU A 114 -5.00 7.23 -6.70
C LEU A 114 -6.43 7.68 -7.01
N ASN A 115 -7.03 7.12 -8.05
CA ASN A 115 -8.43 7.31 -8.40
C ASN A 115 -9.25 6.10 -7.97
N LEU A 116 -10.39 6.37 -7.36
CA LEU A 116 -11.39 5.36 -6.97
C LEU A 116 -12.70 5.63 -7.71
N LYS A 117 -13.45 4.55 -8.00
CA LYS A 117 -14.80 4.61 -8.56
C LYS A 117 -15.80 5.14 -7.55
#